data_2ef427d233ac9d5a0603b6642ab10f43
#
_entry.id   2ef427d233ac9d5a0603b6642ab10f43
#
_cell.length_a   1.000
_cell.length_b   1.000
_cell.length_c   1.000
_cell.angle_alpha   90.00
_cell.angle_beta   90.00
_cell.angle_gamma   90.00
#
_symmetry.space_group_name_H-M   'P 1'
#
loop_
_entity.id
_entity.type
_entity.pdbx_description
1 polymer ?
#
loop_
_entity_poly.entity_id
_entity_poly.type
_entity_poly.pdbx_seq_one_letter_code
_entity_poly.pdbx_strand_id
1 'polypeptide(L)'
;LMNLVGEIVTTESMVEKQSQLENFDRDLFEKQARRLHQLTNELQDVVMSIRMVPISSTFTKMQRVVRDMSRKTGKSVELQLIGEQTEVDKNILENISDPLMHMVRNSMDHGIEPPEERKLTSKPEKATVTLEAKNTGGDVVIIIKDDGRGLDKESIVKKAIEKGITNKNIEDISDKEAYNFILAPGFSTKEAVSEYSGRGVGMDVVYTNIRKLRGSISIDSEKGKGTMIVLRIPLTLAIVDGMKVKIGDEIYIIPSLNIKEVFRHGAYEIVQNPNGEEHSIIRGNCYKIRRLSNILGMDKSSSDEGAMILVESEMGSVCIIVDSIIGQQQVVIKPVPTLLTQFEKVHSYISGCSILEDGS
;
A
#
# COMPACT_ATOMS: atom_id res chain seq x y z
N LEU A 1 -5.37 15.95 -26.91
CA LEU A 1 -5.61 16.70 -25.68
C LEU A 1 -6.58 17.87 -25.91
N MET A 2 -6.29 18.84 -26.82
CA MET A 2 -7.16 20.02 -27.06
C MET A 2 -8.57 19.63 -27.51
N ASN A 3 -8.73 18.65 -28.40
CA ASN A 3 -10.04 18.18 -28.84
C ASN A 3 -10.84 17.57 -27.67
N LEU A 4 -10.18 16.77 -26.82
CA LEU A 4 -10.79 16.15 -25.65
C LEU A 4 -11.25 17.19 -24.61
N VAL A 5 -10.43 18.23 -24.38
CA VAL A 5 -10.82 19.35 -23.51
C VAL A 5 -12.05 20.09 -24.10
N GLY A 6 -12.10 20.30 -25.42
CA GLY A 6 -13.25 20.91 -26.10
C GLY A 6 -14.53 20.06 -25.93
N GLU A 7 -14.45 18.75 -26.06
CA GLU A 7 -15.59 17.83 -25.84
C GLU A 7 -16.06 17.85 -24.38
N ILE A 8 -15.14 17.90 -23.41
CA ILE A 8 -15.46 18.03 -21.98
C ILE A 8 -16.26 19.31 -21.73
N VAL A 9 -15.76 20.47 -22.15
CA VAL A 9 -16.42 21.76 -21.96
C VAL A 9 -17.83 21.77 -22.60
N THR A 10 -17.96 21.18 -23.80
CA THR A 10 -19.27 21.09 -24.48
C THR A 10 -20.24 20.20 -23.70
N THR A 11 -19.76 19.02 -23.21
CA THR A 11 -20.60 18.06 -22.47
C THR A 11 -20.97 18.62 -21.10
N GLU A 12 -20.05 19.29 -20.40
CA GLU A 12 -20.29 20.00 -19.15
C GLU A 12 -21.42 21.04 -19.32
N SER A 13 -21.33 21.90 -20.35
CA SER A 13 -22.38 22.86 -20.65
C SER A 13 -23.74 22.23 -20.96
N MET A 14 -23.76 21.04 -21.56
CA MET A 14 -25.01 20.30 -21.80
C MET A 14 -25.60 19.76 -20.49
N VAL A 15 -24.77 19.24 -19.59
CA VAL A 15 -25.19 18.75 -18.25
C VAL A 15 -25.72 19.92 -17.43
N GLU A 16 -25.03 21.05 -17.41
CA GLU A 16 -25.44 22.25 -16.67
C GLU A 16 -26.79 22.81 -17.16
N LYS A 17 -26.95 22.97 -18.49
CA LYS A 17 -28.21 23.43 -19.07
C LYS A 17 -29.39 22.49 -18.75
N GLN A 18 -29.15 21.17 -18.78
CA GLN A 18 -30.19 20.18 -18.49
C GLN A 18 -30.68 20.28 -17.03
N SER A 19 -29.80 20.63 -16.10
CA SER A 19 -30.16 20.79 -14.68
C SER A 19 -31.03 22.01 -14.39
N GLN A 20 -31.06 22.99 -15.32
CA GLN A 20 -31.79 24.27 -15.21
C GLN A 20 -33.15 24.26 -15.93
N LEU A 21 -33.49 23.18 -16.66
CA LEU A 21 -34.75 23.12 -17.41
C LEU A 21 -35.94 22.77 -16.50
N GLU A 22 -37.07 23.45 -16.68
CA GLU A 22 -38.31 23.13 -15.96
C GLU A 22 -38.83 21.71 -16.25
N ASN A 23 -38.56 21.16 -17.43
CA ASN A 23 -38.83 19.78 -17.81
C ASN A 23 -37.50 19.00 -17.80
N PHE A 24 -37.09 18.51 -16.63
CA PHE A 24 -35.88 17.71 -16.43
C PHE A 24 -36.03 16.32 -17.05
N ASP A 25 -35.29 16.04 -18.13
CA ASP A 25 -35.19 14.71 -18.72
C ASP A 25 -34.05 13.92 -18.04
N ARG A 26 -34.44 13.03 -17.15
CA ARG A 26 -33.50 12.22 -16.36
C ARG A 26 -32.64 11.32 -17.22
N ASP A 27 -33.21 10.70 -18.26
CA ASP A 27 -32.48 9.74 -19.11
C ASP A 27 -31.42 10.47 -19.94
N LEU A 28 -31.77 11.64 -20.46
CA LEU A 28 -30.82 12.50 -21.19
C LEU A 28 -29.70 13.01 -20.28
N PHE A 29 -30.05 13.46 -19.07
CA PHE A 29 -29.08 13.90 -18.07
C PHE A 29 -28.09 12.77 -17.70
N GLU A 30 -28.60 11.58 -17.38
CA GLU A 30 -27.75 10.43 -17.04
C GLU A 30 -26.85 10.01 -18.20
N LYS A 31 -27.31 10.12 -19.45
CA LYS A 31 -26.51 9.83 -20.63
C LYS A 31 -25.35 10.85 -20.79
N GLN A 32 -25.62 12.14 -20.58
CA GLN A 32 -24.62 13.19 -20.67
C GLN A 32 -23.61 13.12 -19.51
N ALA A 33 -24.10 12.85 -18.30
CA ALA A 33 -23.25 12.65 -17.14
C ALA A 33 -22.28 11.46 -17.34
N ARG A 34 -22.77 10.32 -17.86
CA ARG A 34 -21.92 9.19 -18.24
C ARG A 34 -20.90 9.55 -19.31
N ARG A 35 -21.28 10.36 -20.30
CA ARG A 35 -20.35 10.81 -21.35
C ARG A 35 -19.28 11.73 -20.79
N LEU A 36 -19.63 12.66 -19.90
CA LEU A 36 -18.68 13.53 -19.21
C LEU A 36 -17.68 12.71 -18.39
N HIS A 37 -18.16 11.74 -17.64
CA HIS A 37 -17.30 10.84 -16.88
C HIS A 37 -16.32 10.06 -17.76
N GLN A 38 -16.80 9.53 -18.91
CA GLN A 38 -15.95 8.85 -19.87
C GLN A 38 -14.85 9.78 -20.43
N LEU A 39 -15.21 11.00 -20.84
CA LEU A 39 -14.24 11.98 -21.37
C LEU A 39 -13.21 12.41 -20.31
N THR A 40 -13.64 12.51 -19.05
CA THR A 40 -12.73 12.81 -17.93
C THR A 40 -11.73 11.68 -17.73
N ASN A 41 -12.15 10.42 -17.81
CA ASN A 41 -11.26 9.27 -17.73
C ASN A 41 -10.29 9.23 -18.92
N GLU A 42 -10.76 9.48 -20.14
CA GLU A 42 -9.89 9.57 -21.32
C GLU A 42 -8.85 10.71 -21.20
N LEU A 43 -9.26 11.87 -20.64
CA LEU A 43 -8.31 12.95 -20.34
C LEU A 43 -7.25 12.52 -19.32
N GLN A 44 -7.67 11.83 -18.28
CA GLN A 44 -6.78 11.31 -17.26
C GLN A 44 -5.74 10.36 -17.87
N ASP A 45 -6.17 9.42 -18.73
CA ASP A 45 -5.28 8.47 -19.40
C ASP A 45 -4.25 9.20 -20.29
N VAL A 46 -4.68 10.22 -21.03
CA VAL A 46 -3.78 11.04 -21.85
C VAL A 46 -2.77 11.81 -20.99
N VAL A 47 -3.21 12.42 -19.89
CA VAL A 47 -2.31 13.13 -18.96
C VAL A 47 -1.31 12.17 -18.31
N MET A 48 -1.76 10.98 -17.94
CA MET A 48 -0.88 9.94 -17.39
C MET A 48 0.15 9.48 -18.43
N SER A 49 -0.26 9.24 -19.68
CA SER A 49 0.67 8.78 -20.73
C SER A 49 1.80 9.78 -21.02
N ILE A 50 1.53 11.10 -20.91
CA ILE A 50 2.55 12.15 -21.09
C ILE A 50 3.64 12.08 -19.99
N ARG A 51 3.30 11.54 -18.83
CA ARG A 51 4.16 11.51 -17.65
C ARG A 51 4.92 10.19 -17.49
N MET A 52 4.59 9.20 -18.31
CA MET A 52 5.24 7.89 -18.26
C MET A 52 6.66 7.96 -18.82
N VAL A 53 7.57 7.28 -18.13
CA VAL A 53 8.99 7.14 -18.51
C VAL A 53 9.46 5.70 -18.30
N PRO A 54 10.39 5.19 -19.13
CA PRO A 54 10.92 3.84 -18.95
C PRO A 54 11.68 3.68 -17.62
N ILE A 55 11.54 2.53 -16.97
CA ILE A 55 12.25 2.20 -15.71
C ILE A 55 13.74 1.94 -15.92
N SER A 56 14.21 1.85 -17.16
CA SER A 56 15.58 1.53 -17.56
C SER A 56 16.67 2.32 -16.83
N SER A 57 16.43 3.61 -16.58
CA SER A 57 17.39 4.47 -15.85
C SER A 57 17.63 4.00 -14.41
N THR A 58 16.58 3.52 -13.73
CA THR A 58 16.67 2.94 -12.38
C THR A 58 17.35 1.59 -12.40
N PHE A 59 17.01 0.73 -13.36
CA PHE A 59 17.63 -0.58 -13.53
C PHE A 59 19.14 -0.46 -13.83
N THR A 60 19.57 0.51 -14.63
CA THR A 60 21.00 0.81 -14.88
C THR A 60 21.73 1.20 -13.59
N LYS A 61 21.10 1.93 -12.67
CA LYS A 61 21.69 2.23 -11.35
C LYS A 61 21.90 0.94 -10.55
N MET A 62 20.94 0.00 -10.59
CA MET A 62 21.06 -1.29 -9.87
C MET A 62 22.21 -2.14 -10.42
N GLN A 63 22.47 -2.13 -11.73
CA GLN A 63 23.65 -2.80 -12.29
C GLN A 63 24.97 -2.29 -11.69
N ARG A 64 25.09 -0.99 -11.46
CA ARG A 64 26.27 -0.41 -10.81
C ARG A 64 26.38 -0.89 -9.36
N VAL A 65 25.26 -0.85 -8.61
CA VAL A 65 25.21 -1.32 -7.22
C VAL A 65 25.67 -2.78 -7.12
N VAL A 66 25.11 -3.68 -7.94
CA VAL A 66 25.50 -5.10 -7.93
C VAL A 66 26.98 -5.29 -8.27
N ARG A 67 27.49 -4.57 -9.26
CA ARG A 67 28.92 -4.63 -9.64
C ARG A 67 29.84 -4.20 -8.51
N ASP A 68 29.51 -3.08 -7.86
CA ASP A 68 30.33 -2.53 -6.78
C ASP A 68 30.29 -3.45 -5.56
N MET A 69 29.13 -4.00 -5.23
CA MET A 69 28.98 -4.95 -4.14
C MET A 69 29.67 -6.29 -4.43
N SER A 70 29.58 -6.81 -5.66
CA SER A 70 30.31 -8.02 -6.06
C SER A 70 31.81 -7.88 -5.84
N ARG A 71 32.39 -6.73 -6.21
CA ARG A 71 33.81 -6.44 -5.97
C ARG A 71 34.16 -6.36 -4.49
N LYS A 72 33.29 -5.71 -3.68
CA LYS A 72 33.53 -5.52 -2.24
C LYS A 72 33.37 -6.81 -1.44
N THR A 73 32.39 -7.65 -1.78
CA THR A 73 32.06 -8.88 -1.02
C THR A 73 32.72 -10.13 -1.57
N GLY A 74 33.34 -10.06 -2.76
CA GLY A 74 33.91 -11.23 -3.46
C GLY A 74 32.84 -12.19 -4.00
N LYS A 75 31.57 -11.84 -3.92
CA LYS A 75 30.47 -12.69 -4.43
C LYS A 75 30.33 -12.54 -5.94
N SER A 76 30.28 -13.64 -6.70
CA SER A 76 30.00 -13.63 -8.13
C SER A 76 28.49 -13.61 -8.35
N VAL A 77 27.97 -12.46 -8.81
CA VAL A 77 26.52 -12.27 -8.99
C VAL A 77 26.23 -11.71 -10.38
N GLU A 78 25.22 -12.29 -11.02
CA GLU A 78 24.62 -11.79 -12.26
C GLU A 78 23.32 -11.07 -11.96
N LEU A 79 23.18 -9.85 -12.48
CA LEU A 79 21.91 -9.12 -12.45
C LEU A 79 21.21 -9.32 -13.79
N GLN A 80 20.06 -9.99 -13.76
CA GLN A 80 19.17 -10.14 -14.91
C GLN A 80 18.10 -9.05 -14.87
N LEU A 81 17.90 -8.34 -15.97
CA LEU A 81 16.92 -7.28 -16.11
C LEU A 81 15.87 -7.69 -17.12
N ILE A 82 14.60 -7.63 -16.72
CA ILE A 82 13.45 -8.00 -17.55
C ILE A 82 12.45 -6.84 -17.54
N GLY A 83 12.00 -6.42 -18.73
CA GLY A 83 11.02 -5.35 -18.83
C GLY A 83 11.59 -3.95 -18.57
N GLU A 84 12.85 -3.68 -18.94
CA GLU A 84 13.50 -2.36 -18.78
C GLU A 84 12.77 -1.21 -19.49
N GLN A 85 11.96 -1.54 -20.51
CA GLN A 85 11.15 -0.57 -21.25
C GLN A 85 9.74 -0.36 -20.65
N THR A 86 9.45 -1.01 -19.51
CA THR A 86 8.18 -0.81 -18.82
C THR A 86 8.06 0.66 -18.42
N GLU A 87 7.00 1.29 -18.88
CA GLU A 87 6.71 2.69 -18.57
C GLU A 87 6.10 2.82 -17.18
N VAL A 88 6.59 3.79 -16.43
CA VAL A 88 6.20 4.07 -15.03
C VAL A 88 6.04 5.57 -14.86
N ASP A 89 5.12 6.01 -14.04
CA ASP A 89 4.99 7.43 -13.70
C ASP A 89 6.30 7.96 -13.10
N LYS A 90 6.72 9.15 -13.56
CA LYS A 90 7.98 9.78 -13.14
C LYS A 90 8.08 9.92 -11.62
N ASN A 91 6.98 10.25 -10.93
CA ASN A 91 6.96 10.38 -9.48
C ASN A 91 7.18 9.02 -8.78
N ILE A 92 6.61 7.94 -9.33
CA ILE A 92 6.87 6.58 -8.85
C ILE A 92 8.35 6.26 -9.02
N LEU A 93 8.93 6.56 -10.19
CA LEU A 93 10.33 6.27 -10.50
C LEU A 93 11.30 6.98 -9.54
N GLU A 94 11.02 8.24 -9.21
CA GLU A 94 11.82 9.02 -8.26
C GLU A 94 11.79 8.43 -6.83
N ASN A 95 10.63 7.93 -6.40
CA ASN A 95 10.45 7.42 -5.04
C ASN A 95 10.79 5.94 -4.87
N ILE A 96 10.82 5.15 -5.96
CA ILE A 96 11.11 3.71 -5.88
C ILE A 96 12.61 3.39 -6.00
N SER A 97 13.42 4.30 -6.49
CA SER A 97 14.84 4.06 -6.73
C SER A 97 15.60 3.64 -5.46
N ASP A 98 15.37 4.33 -4.33
CA ASP A 98 16.01 4.02 -3.05
C ASP A 98 15.49 2.71 -2.43
N PRO A 99 14.16 2.44 -2.37
CA PRO A 99 13.62 1.14 -2.04
C PRO A 99 14.25 -0.02 -2.82
N LEU A 100 14.30 0.09 -4.16
CA LEU A 100 14.91 -0.95 -5.00
C LEU A 100 16.38 -1.18 -4.67
N MET A 101 17.14 -0.10 -4.52
CA MET A 101 18.55 -0.18 -4.15
C MET A 101 18.74 -0.91 -2.81
N HIS A 102 17.87 -0.64 -1.83
CA HIS A 102 17.93 -1.30 -0.53
C HIS A 102 17.63 -2.79 -0.63
N MET A 103 16.59 -3.17 -1.39
CA MET A 103 16.23 -4.58 -1.59
C MET A 103 17.32 -5.35 -2.35
N VAL A 104 17.89 -4.77 -3.41
CA VAL A 104 19.03 -5.36 -4.12
C VAL A 104 20.23 -5.56 -3.19
N ARG A 105 20.53 -4.57 -2.34
CA ARG A 105 21.58 -4.73 -1.32
C ARG A 105 21.27 -5.85 -0.33
N ASN A 106 20.06 -5.96 0.15
CA ASN A 106 19.66 -7.04 1.04
C ASN A 106 19.84 -8.42 0.40
N SER A 107 19.45 -8.58 -0.87
CA SER A 107 19.73 -9.81 -1.62
C SER A 107 21.24 -10.09 -1.71
N MET A 108 22.05 -9.08 -2.00
CA MET A 108 23.50 -9.23 -2.10
C MET A 108 24.18 -9.52 -0.74
N ASP A 109 23.80 -8.82 0.31
CA ASP A 109 24.47 -8.92 1.61
C ASP A 109 24.02 -10.17 2.38
N HIS A 110 22.71 -10.39 2.43
CA HIS A 110 22.07 -11.40 3.29
C HIS A 110 21.46 -12.58 2.55
N GLY A 111 20.95 -12.36 1.33
CA GLY A 111 20.36 -13.40 0.49
C GLY A 111 21.41 -14.31 -0.10
N ILE A 112 22.31 -13.79 -0.91
CA ILE A 112 23.35 -14.57 -1.59
C ILE A 112 24.41 -15.07 -0.61
N GLU A 113 24.72 -16.37 -0.69
CA GLU A 113 25.74 -17.03 0.12
C GLU A 113 27.16 -16.53 -0.26
N PRO A 114 28.11 -16.48 0.69
CA PRO A 114 29.54 -16.34 0.38
C PRO A 114 30.01 -17.46 -0.57
N PRO A 115 31.04 -17.22 -1.39
CA PRO A 115 31.52 -18.22 -2.36
C PRO A 115 31.81 -19.60 -1.75
N GLU A 116 32.40 -19.62 -0.56
CA GLU A 116 32.75 -20.85 0.15
C GLU A 116 31.52 -21.66 0.59
N GLU A 117 30.47 -20.98 1.09
CA GLU A 117 29.21 -21.63 1.44
C GLU A 117 28.46 -22.10 0.19
N ARG A 118 28.46 -21.29 -0.88
CA ARG A 118 27.73 -21.59 -2.10
C ARG A 118 28.30 -22.82 -2.82
N LYS A 119 29.62 -23.03 -2.78
CA LYS A 119 30.27 -24.25 -3.30
C LYS A 119 29.82 -25.54 -2.60
N LEU A 120 29.36 -25.43 -1.35
CA LEU A 120 28.83 -26.58 -0.62
C LEU A 120 27.36 -26.92 -0.97
N THR A 121 26.72 -26.07 -1.75
CA THR A 121 25.37 -26.29 -2.23
C THR A 121 25.39 -26.84 -3.67
N SER A 122 24.25 -27.35 -4.16
CA SER A 122 24.10 -27.77 -5.55
C SER A 122 23.85 -26.60 -6.52
N LYS A 123 24.00 -25.36 -6.09
CA LYS A 123 23.71 -24.16 -6.88
C LYS A 123 24.89 -23.79 -7.78
N PRO A 124 24.65 -23.07 -8.89
CA PRO A 124 25.70 -22.51 -9.73
C PRO A 124 26.61 -21.59 -8.90
N GLU A 125 27.90 -21.58 -9.21
CA GLU A 125 28.88 -20.69 -8.52
C GLU A 125 28.50 -19.22 -8.65
N LYS A 126 28.02 -18.82 -9.83
CA LYS A 126 27.51 -17.49 -10.11
C LYS A 126 26.06 -17.39 -9.65
N ALA A 127 25.79 -16.57 -8.65
CA ALA A 127 24.44 -16.30 -8.17
C ALA A 127 23.67 -15.38 -9.11
N THR A 128 22.36 -15.42 -9.06
CA THR A 128 21.48 -14.63 -9.91
C THR A 128 20.56 -13.76 -9.06
N VAL A 129 20.54 -12.46 -9.36
CA VAL A 129 19.52 -11.53 -8.91
C VAL A 129 18.74 -11.07 -10.12
N THR A 130 17.42 -11.20 -10.10
CA THR A 130 16.53 -10.79 -11.19
C THR A 130 15.74 -9.57 -10.75
N LEU A 131 15.72 -8.54 -11.60
CA LEU A 131 14.80 -7.42 -11.51
C LEU A 131 13.87 -7.49 -12.73
N GLU A 132 12.57 -7.63 -12.46
CA GLU A 132 11.54 -7.64 -13.50
C GLU A 132 10.56 -6.50 -13.26
N ALA A 133 10.19 -5.78 -14.31
CA ALA A 133 9.10 -4.81 -14.29
C ALA A 133 8.08 -5.14 -15.38
N LYS A 134 6.80 -5.04 -15.04
CA LYS A 134 5.69 -5.21 -15.99
C LYS A 134 4.46 -4.44 -15.56
N ASN A 135 3.64 -4.03 -16.53
CA ASN A 135 2.33 -3.44 -16.28
C ASN A 135 1.26 -4.54 -16.27
N THR A 136 0.41 -4.53 -15.27
CA THR A 136 -0.65 -5.53 -15.10
C THR A 136 -1.89 -4.87 -14.48
N GLY A 137 -2.97 -4.76 -15.26
CA GLY A 137 -4.28 -4.32 -14.74
C GLY A 137 -4.31 -2.91 -14.13
N GLY A 138 -3.53 -1.96 -14.67
CA GLY A 138 -3.45 -0.59 -14.13
C GLY A 138 -2.41 -0.39 -13.03
N ASP A 139 -1.66 -1.45 -12.68
CA ASP A 139 -0.55 -1.40 -11.74
C ASP A 139 0.78 -1.65 -12.45
N VAL A 140 1.84 -1.02 -11.97
CA VAL A 140 3.20 -1.50 -12.24
C VAL A 140 3.57 -2.54 -11.17
N VAL A 141 4.02 -3.69 -11.65
CA VAL A 141 4.53 -4.78 -10.79
C VAL A 141 6.03 -4.86 -10.98
N ILE A 142 6.78 -4.72 -9.88
CA ILE A 142 8.24 -4.85 -9.89
C ILE A 142 8.58 -6.04 -9.00
N ILE A 143 9.37 -6.97 -9.54
CA ILE A 143 9.77 -8.20 -8.86
C ILE A 143 11.28 -8.17 -8.68
N ILE A 144 11.71 -8.41 -7.45
CA ILE A 144 13.11 -8.60 -7.08
C ILE A 144 13.24 -10.04 -6.62
N LYS A 145 14.06 -10.84 -7.28
CA LYS A 145 14.25 -12.25 -6.96
C LYS A 145 15.73 -12.57 -6.86
N ASP A 146 16.12 -13.30 -5.83
CA ASP A 146 17.45 -13.89 -5.71
C ASP A 146 17.37 -15.42 -5.60
N ASP A 147 18.45 -16.09 -5.93
CA ASP A 147 18.64 -17.54 -5.80
C ASP A 147 19.50 -17.89 -4.57
N GLY A 148 19.47 -17.01 -3.54
CA GLY A 148 20.25 -17.12 -2.33
C GLY A 148 19.72 -18.17 -1.35
N ARG A 149 20.10 -18.01 -0.07
CA ARG A 149 19.76 -18.96 1.02
C ARG A 149 18.27 -18.96 1.40
N GLY A 150 17.51 -17.98 0.95
CA GLY A 150 16.13 -17.77 1.38
C GLY A 150 16.02 -17.26 2.82
N LEU A 151 14.80 -17.15 3.29
CA LEU A 151 14.45 -16.70 4.64
C LEU A 151 14.20 -17.90 5.55
N ASP A 152 14.62 -17.77 6.81
CA ASP A 152 14.40 -18.76 7.85
C ASP A 152 13.26 -18.30 8.76
N LYS A 153 12.08 -18.92 8.62
CA LYS A 153 10.87 -18.63 9.40
C LYS A 153 11.15 -18.66 10.91
N GLU A 154 11.82 -19.71 11.40
CA GLU A 154 12.04 -19.88 12.83
C GLU A 154 12.87 -18.74 13.41
N SER A 155 13.93 -18.34 12.72
CA SER A 155 14.79 -17.23 13.11
C SER A 155 14.03 -15.88 13.10
N ILE A 156 13.18 -15.66 12.10
CA ILE A 156 12.38 -14.45 11.98
C ILE A 156 11.35 -14.37 13.10
N VAL A 157 10.59 -15.44 13.34
CA VAL A 157 9.55 -15.46 14.38
C VAL A 157 10.16 -15.30 15.77
N LYS A 158 11.29 -16.00 16.06
CA LYS A 158 12.01 -15.85 17.33
C LYS A 158 12.40 -14.39 17.57
N LYS A 159 12.95 -13.73 16.56
CA LYS A 159 13.32 -12.31 16.65
C LYS A 159 12.11 -11.39 16.79
N ALA A 160 10.98 -11.72 16.16
CA ALA A 160 9.72 -10.96 16.28
C ALA A 160 9.17 -11.07 17.72
N ILE A 161 9.24 -12.22 18.35
CA ILE A 161 8.86 -12.42 19.75
C ILE A 161 9.78 -11.64 20.69
N GLU A 162 11.11 -11.72 20.50
CA GLU A 162 12.10 -10.98 21.29
C GLU A 162 11.88 -9.47 21.25
N LYS A 163 11.35 -8.96 20.12
CA LYS A 163 11.04 -7.53 19.91
C LYS A 163 9.61 -7.14 20.29
N GLY A 164 8.80 -8.08 20.77
CA GLY A 164 7.41 -7.82 21.14
C GLY A 164 6.46 -7.53 19.97
N ILE A 165 6.85 -7.88 18.75
CA ILE A 165 6.02 -7.71 17.54
C ILE A 165 4.88 -8.73 17.52
N THR A 166 5.11 -9.93 18.04
CA THR A 166 4.11 -11.00 18.18
C THR A 166 4.30 -11.78 19.46
N ASN A 167 3.20 -12.34 19.99
CA ASN A 167 3.20 -13.25 21.13
C ASN A 167 2.70 -14.66 20.72
N LYS A 168 2.49 -14.91 19.43
CA LYS A 168 2.02 -16.20 18.91
C LYS A 168 3.15 -17.24 18.93
N ASN A 169 2.78 -18.52 19.05
CA ASN A 169 3.73 -19.62 18.87
C ASN A 169 4.12 -19.77 17.39
N ILE A 170 5.32 -20.29 17.15
CA ILE A 170 5.86 -20.49 15.78
C ILE A 170 4.95 -21.35 14.91
N GLU A 171 4.31 -22.37 15.52
CA GLU A 171 3.40 -23.30 14.84
C GLU A 171 2.12 -22.64 14.34
N ASP A 172 1.67 -21.58 15.02
CA ASP A 172 0.43 -20.83 14.69
C ASP A 172 0.65 -19.74 13.63
N ILE A 173 1.91 -19.51 13.22
CA ILE A 173 2.28 -18.45 12.29
C ILE A 173 2.55 -19.07 10.90
N SER A 174 1.85 -18.60 9.88
CA SER A 174 2.12 -18.99 8.50
C SER A 174 3.45 -18.39 8.01
N ASP A 175 4.05 -18.99 6.97
CA ASP A 175 5.29 -18.48 6.39
C ASP A 175 5.12 -17.03 5.89
N LYS A 176 4.00 -16.76 5.24
CA LYS A 176 3.66 -15.41 4.76
C LYS A 176 3.55 -14.39 5.89
N GLU A 177 2.92 -14.77 7.01
CA GLU A 177 2.83 -13.92 8.21
C GLU A 177 4.21 -13.68 8.81
N ALA A 178 5.05 -14.73 8.90
CA ALA A 178 6.41 -14.61 9.41
C ALA A 178 7.26 -13.65 8.57
N TYR A 179 7.20 -13.75 7.24
CA TYR A 179 7.98 -12.88 6.37
C TYR A 179 7.50 -11.42 6.43
N ASN A 180 6.23 -11.17 6.71
CA ASN A 180 5.71 -9.82 6.90
C ASN A 180 6.27 -9.13 8.15
N PHE A 181 6.74 -9.86 9.17
CA PHE A 181 7.41 -9.26 10.33
C PHE A 181 8.69 -8.50 9.95
N ILE A 182 9.34 -8.87 8.84
CA ILE A 182 10.54 -8.16 8.34
C ILE A 182 10.22 -6.71 7.96
N LEU A 183 8.96 -6.43 7.60
CA LEU A 183 8.46 -5.10 7.22
C LEU A 183 8.01 -4.28 8.43
N ALA A 184 7.91 -4.91 9.61
CA ALA A 184 7.44 -4.23 10.81
C ALA A 184 8.46 -3.19 11.33
N PRO A 185 8.00 -2.04 11.84
CA PRO A 185 8.88 -1.03 12.43
C PRO A 185 9.76 -1.63 13.54
N GLY A 186 11.05 -1.32 13.48
CA GLY A 186 12.00 -1.80 14.49
C GLY A 186 12.43 -3.27 14.38
N PHE A 187 11.91 -4.04 13.42
CA PHE A 187 12.37 -5.43 13.21
C PHE A 187 13.83 -5.49 12.78
N SER A 188 14.25 -4.60 11.88
CA SER A 188 15.61 -4.50 11.37
C SER A 188 16.42 -3.55 12.24
N THR A 189 17.18 -4.08 13.22
CA THR A 189 18.11 -3.29 14.02
C THR A 189 19.54 -3.65 13.66
N LYS A 190 20.05 -3.16 12.56
CA LYS A 190 21.48 -2.92 12.49
C LYS A 190 21.73 -1.44 12.72
N GLU A 191 22.33 -1.11 13.87
CA GLU A 191 23.01 0.16 14.17
C GLU A 191 24.18 0.47 13.22
N ALA A 192 24.39 -0.32 12.19
CA ALA A 192 25.39 -0.03 11.18
C ALA A 192 24.79 1.01 10.22
N VAL A 193 25.03 2.27 10.52
CA VAL A 193 25.09 3.35 9.53
C VAL A 193 26.03 2.86 8.42
N SER A 194 25.46 2.32 7.34
CA SER A 194 26.28 1.94 6.20
C SER A 194 26.79 3.24 5.58
N GLU A 195 28.10 3.35 5.38
CA GLU A 195 28.83 4.49 4.81
C GLU A 195 28.24 5.08 3.52
N TYR A 196 27.27 4.39 2.88
CA TYR A 196 26.68 4.75 1.61
C TYR A 196 25.19 5.20 1.67
N SER A 197 24.56 5.10 2.82
CA SER A 197 23.22 5.63 3.03
C SER A 197 23.24 6.39 4.35
N GLY A 198 23.46 7.68 4.32
CA GLY A 198 23.52 8.58 5.49
C GLY A 198 22.20 8.66 6.30
N ARG A 199 21.31 7.71 6.09
CA ARG A 199 20.09 7.46 6.83
C ARG A 199 19.98 5.96 7.01
N GLY A 200 19.92 5.46 8.24
CA GLY A 200 19.69 4.04 8.57
C GLY A 200 18.38 3.54 7.93
N VAL A 201 18.45 3.05 6.69
CA VAL A 201 17.27 2.61 5.92
C VAL A 201 17.09 1.13 6.20
N GLY A 202 15.99 0.77 6.89
CA GLY A 202 15.53 -0.60 7.09
C GLY A 202 14.40 -0.98 6.10
N MET A 203 13.95 -2.24 6.18
CA MET A 203 12.79 -2.69 5.38
C MET A 203 11.49 -2.00 5.78
N ASP A 204 11.37 -1.50 6.99
CA ASP A 204 10.29 -0.64 7.47
C ASP A 204 10.21 0.70 6.71
N VAL A 205 11.36 1.31 6.39
CA VAL A 205 11.41 2.52 5.56
C VAL A 205 11.01 2.21 4.11
N VAL A 206 11.46 1.06 3.57
CA VAL A 206 11.01 0.58 2.25
C VAL A 206 9.49 0.42 2.24
N TYR A 207 8.94 -0.26 3.24
CA TYR A 207 7.50 -0.45 3.38
C TYR A 207 6.74 0.88 3.42
N THR A 208 7.22 1.82 4.25
CA THR A 208 6.62 3.16 4.36
C THR A 208 6.65 3.92 3.03
N ASN A 209 7.76 3.86 2.28
CA ASN A 209 7.84 4.53 0.97
C ASN A 209 6.92 3.91 -0.08
N ILE A 210 6.82 2.58 -0.12
CA ILE A 210 5.87 1.91 -1.03
C ILE A 210 4.42 2.23 -0.64
N ARG A 211 4.11 2.29 0.66
CA ARG A 211 2.77 2.69 1.13
C ARG A 211 2.42 4.14 0.77
N LYS A 212 3.39 5.07 0.81
CA LYS A 212 3.19 6.44 0.31
C LYS A 212 2.83 6.48 -1.17
N LEU A 213 3.36 5.55 -1.96
CA LEU A 213 2.98 5.33 -3.36
C LEU A 213 1.69 4.51 -3.51
N ARG A 214 1.02 4.17 -2.40
CA ARG A 214 -0.16 3.29 -2.33
C ARG A 214 0.09 1.90 -2.89
N GLY A 215 1.33 1.52 -2.94
CA GLY A 215 1.75 0.19 -3.32
C GLY A 215 1.60 -0.81 -2.17
N SER A 216 1.71 -2.07 -2.54
CA SER A 216 1.83 -3.19 -1.62
C SER A 216 3.16 -3.90 -1.84
N ILE A 217 3.64 -4.55 -0.78
CA ILE A 217 4.82 -5.42 -0.80
C ILE A 217 4.37 -6.80 -0.39
N SER A 218 4.75 -7.82 -1.14
CA SER A 218 4.65 -9.20 -0.71
C SER A 218 6.01 -9.87 -0.79
N ILE A 219 6.29 -10.72 0.18
CA ILE A 219 7.54 -11.48 0.29
C ILE A 219 7.19 -12.96 0.22
N ASP A 220 7.84 -13.67 -0.67
CA ASP A 220 7.79 -15.12 -0.78
C ASP A 220 9.22 -15.67 -0.76
N SER A 221 9.44 -16.75 -0.03
CA SER A 221 10.78 -17.30 0.14
C SER A 221 10.73 -18.79 0.45
N GLU A 222 11.72 -19.50 -0.05
CA GLU A 222 11.95 -20.90 0.31
C GLU A 222 13.39 -21.07 0.74
N LYS A 223 13.58 -21.61 1.95
CA LYS A 223 14.91 -21.86 2.54
C LYS A 223 15.76 -22.70 1.60
N GLY A 224 16.92 -22.21 1.25
CA GLY A 224 17.85 -22.86 0.31
C GLY A 224 17.59 -22.58 -1.16
N LYS A 225 16.46 -21.93 -1.55
CA LYS A 225 16.15 -21.63 -2.97
C LYS A 225 16.20 -20.15 -3.32
N GLY A 226 15.98 -19.27 -2.32
CA GLY A 226 16.05 -17.83 -2.50
C GLY A 226 14.81 -17.08 -2.03
N THR A 227 14.78 -15.79 -2.34
CA THR A 227 13.71 -14.89 -1.92
C THR A 227 13.14 -14.14 -3.12
N MET A 228 11.83 -13.92 -3.14
CA MET A 228 11.13 -13.10 -4.12
C MET A 228 10.33 -12.02 -3.39
N ILE A 229 10.58 -10.77 -3.74
CA ILE A 229 9.85 -9.61 -3.26
C ILE A 229 9.08 -9.03 -4.44
N VAL A 230 7.77 -8.86 -4.27
CA VAL A 230 6.89 -8.29 -5.29
C VAL A 230 6.35 -6.96 -4.79
N LEU A 231 6.61 -5.91 -5.53
CA LEU A 231 6.05 -4.58 -5.33
C LEU A 231 4.94 -4.38 -6.37
N ARG A 232 3.77 -3.96 -5.90
CA ARG A 232 2.66 -3.60 -6.78
C ARG A 232 2.29 -2.14 -6.50
N ILE A 233 2.32 -1.28 -7.50
CA ILE A 233 2.11 0.16 -7.36
C ILE A 233 1.10 0.60 -8.41
N PRO A 234 -0.03 1.23 -8.01
CA PRO A 234 -1.02 1.74 -8.94
C PRO A 234 -0.44 2.84 -9.83
N LEU A 235 -0.72 2.77 -11.14
CA LEU A 235 -0.35 3.80 -12.11
C LEU A 235 -1.40 4.90 -12.21
N THR A 236 -2.65 4.62 -11.83
CA THR A 236 -3.75 5.57 -11.91
C THR A 236 -3.78 6.52 -10.71
N LEU A 237 -4.36 7.70 -10.90
CA LEU A 237 -4.83 8.51 -9.77
C LEU A 237 -5.71 7.62 -8.91
N ALA A 238 -5.47 7.61 -7.60
CA ALA A 238 -6.23 6.75 -6.72
C ALA A 238 -7.66 7.30 -6.56
N ILE A 239 -8.48 7.00 -7.54
CA ILE A 239 -9.92 7.06 -7.38
C ILE A 239 -10.30 5.82 -6.58
N VAL A 240 -10.86 6.03 -5.42
CA VAL A 240 -11.27 4.95 -4.52
C VAL A 240 -12.77 5.09 -4.30
N ASP A 241 -13.49 3.98 -4.50
CA ASP A 241 -14.85 3.89 -4.01
C ASP A 241 -14.79 3.88 -2.49
N GLY A 242 -15.35 4.89 -1.86
CA GLY A 242 -15.29 5.09 -0.43
C GLY A 242 -16.66 5.23 0.20
N MET A 243 -16.80 4.68 1.40
CA MET A 243 -17.95 4.91 2.26
C MET A 243 -17.69 6.16 3.09
N LYS A 244 -18.52 7.18 2.93
CA LYS A 244 -18.51 8.40 3.75
C LYS A 244 -19.15 8.07 5.11
N VAL A 245 -18.38 8.31 6.17
CA VAL A 245 -18.84 8.14 7.55
C VAL A 245 -18.66 9.44 8.33
N LYS A 246 -19.55 9.71 9.25
CA LYS A 246 -19.51 10.88 10.11
C LYS A 246 -19.01 10.49 11.50
N ILE A 247 -18.14 11.34 12.09
CA ILE A 247 -17.62 11.22 13.44
C ILE A 247 -17.57 12.64 14.02
N GLY A 248 -18.42 12.92 14.99
CA GLY A 248 -18.66 14.29 15.42
C GLY A 248 -19.19 15.14 14.28
N ASP A 249 -18.53 16.21 13.97
CA ASP A 249 -18.87 17.09 12.83
C ASP A 249 -18.03 16.82 11.57
N GLU A 250 -17.05 15.94 11.67
CA GLU A 250 -16.11 15.64 10.59
C GLU A 250 -16.54 14.43 9.75
N ILE A 251 -16.17 14.44 8.45
CA ILE A 251 -16.44 13.37 7.51
C ILE A 251 -15.14 12.63 7.20
N TYR A 252 -15.21 11.30 7.31
CA TYR A 252 -14.12 10.38 6.95
C TYR A 252 -14.56 9.43 5.86
N ILE A 253 -13.58 8.90 5.13
CA ILE A 253 -13.83 7.96 4.04
C ILE A 253 -13.11 6.66 4.35
N ILE A 254 -13.87 5.56 4.36
CA ILE A 254 -13.37 4.21 4.49
C ILE A 254 -13.40 3.56 3.10
N PRO A 255 -12.25 3.11 2.54
CA PRO A 255 -12.25 2.46 1.24
C PRO A 255 -13.18 1.25 1.21
N SER A 256 -14.06 1.17 0.23
CA SER A 256 -15.08 0.12 0.12
C SER A 256 -14.47 -1.28 0.00
N LEU A 257 -13.29 -1.39 -0.59
CA LEU A 257 -12.53 -2.65 -0.71
C LEU A 257 -12.14 -3.25 0.65
N ASN A 258 -12.04 -2.43 1.68
CA ASN A 258 -11.72 -2.88 3.04
C ASN A 258 -12.96 -3.24 3.84
N ILE A 259 -14.16 -2.91 3.37
CA ILE A 259 -15.41 -3.14 4.09
C ILE A 259 -15.93 -4.53 3.75
N LYS A 260 -16.03 -5.40 4.77
CA LYS A 260 -16.67 -6.70 4.64
C LYS A 260 -18.17 -6.61 4.82
N GLU A 261 -18.58 -5.99 5.92
CA GLU A 261 -20.01 -5.92 6.30
C GLU A 261 -20.26 -4.66 7.11
N VAL A 262 -21.50 -4.19 7.06
CA VAL A 262 -21.98 -3.03 7.80
C VAL A 262 -23.19 -3.45 8.63
N PHE A 263 -23.18 -3.05 9.90
CA PHE A 263 -24.24 -3.37 10.85
C PHE A 263 -24.77 -2.09 11.49
N ARG A 264 -26.04 -2.12 11.88
CA ARG A 264 -26.58 -1.08 12.77
C ARG A 264 -25.96 -1.22 14.16
N HIS A 265 -25.76 -0.11 14.85
CA HIS A 265 -25.35 -0.14 16.26
C HIS A 265 -26.36 -0.97 17.07
N GLY A 266 -25.85 -1.82 17.96
CA GLY A 266 -26.72 -2.71 18.75
C GLY A 266 -27.12 -4.01 18.03
N ALA A 267 -26.74 -4.25 16.77
CA ALA A 267 -26.99 -5.51 16.09
C ALA A 267 -26.26 -6.70 16.74
N TYR A 268 -25.15 -6.42 17.41
CA TYR A 268 -24.35 -7.40 18.16
C TYR A 268 -23.95 -6.83 19.51
N GLU A 269 -23.87 -7.70 20.50
CA GLU A 269 -23.44 -7.35 21.84
C GLU A 269 -21.95 -6.99 21.88
N ILE A 270 -21.63 -5.92 22.58
CA ILE A 270 -20.25 -5.48 22.83
C ILE A 270 -19.86 -5.96 24.22
N VAL A 271 -18.85 -6.81 24.30
CA VAL A 271 -18.32 -7.36 25.54
C VAL A 271 -16.94 -6.69 25.80
N GLN A 272 -16.76 -6.21 27.02
CA GLN A 272 -15.50 -5.65 27.46
C GLN A 272 -14.70 -6.71 28.21
N ASN A 273 -13.46 -6.94 27.83
CA ASN A 273 -12.57 -7.84 28.56
C ASN A 273 -11.99 -7.14 29.84
N PRO A 274 -11.35 -7.89 30.76
CA PRO A 274 -10.78 -7.30 31.99
C PRO A 274 -9.73 -6.20 31.76
N ASN A 275 -9.13 -6.16 30.57
CA ASN A 275 -8.15 -5.14 30.19
C ASN A 275 -8.80 -3.87 29.58
N GLY A 276 -10.15 -3.79 29.57
CA GLY A 276 -10.87 -2.66 29.02
C GLY A 276 -11.03 -2.65 27.50
N GLU A 277 -10.60 -3.71 26.79
CA GLU A 277 -10.77 -3.81 25.35
C GLU A 277 -12.16 -4.31 24.99
N GLU A 278 -12.79 -3.63 24.03
CA GLU A 278 -14.11 -3.99 23.52
C GLU A 278 -14.00 -5.04 22.41
N HIS A 279 -14.85 -6.05 22.45
CA HIS A 279 -14.98 -7.12 21.46
C HIS A 279 -16.45 -7.39 21.13
N SER A 280 -16.71 -7.95 19.98
CA SER A 280 -18.03 -8.46 19.62
C SER A 280 -17.93 -9.78 18.87
N ILE A 281 -18.89 -10.66 19.10
CA ILE A 281 -19.00 -11.94 18.38
C ILE A 281 -19.95 -11.74 17.22
N ILE A 282 -19.39 -11.74 16.00
CA ILE A 282 -20.16 -11.58 14.76
C ILE A 282 -20.08 -12.92 14.01
N ARG A 283 -21.23 -13.57 13.83
CA ARG A 283 -21.33 -14.87 13.14
C ARG A 283 -20.35 -15.93 13.66
N GLY A 284 -20.16 -15.98 14.98
CA GLY A 284 -19.28 -16.96 15.64
C GLY A 284 -17.79 -16.58 15.68
N ASN A 285 -17.39 -15.48 15.08
CA ASN A 285 -16.03 -14.98 15.14
C ASN A 285 -15.92 -13.79 16.09
N CYS A 286 -14.87 -13.76 16.92
CA CYS A 286 -14.61 -12.67 17.84
C CYS A 286 -13.79 -11.59 17.16
N TYR A 287 -14.31 -10.37 17.09
CA TYR A 287 -13.63 -9.22 16.50
C TYR A 287 -13.38 -8.15 17.55
N LYS A 288 -12.19 -7.56 17.52
CA LYS A 288 -11.85 -6.40 18.34
C LYS A 288 -12.60 -5.19 17.82
N ILE A 289 -13.18 -4.40 18.76
CA ILE A 289 -13.89 -3.16 18.43
C ILE A 289 -12.96 -1.98 18.60
N ARG A 290 -13.04 -1.05 17.67
CA ARG A 290 -12.36 0.23 17.71
C ARG A 290 -13.35 1.35 17.43
N ARG A 291 -13.51 2.27 18.40
CA ARG A 291 -14.28 3.50 18.20
C ARG A 291 -13.40 4.51 17.50
N LEU A 292 -13.80 4.92 16.31
CA LEU A 292 -12.98 5.81 15.48
C LEU A 292 -12.81 7.19 16.15
N SER A 293 -13.82 7.67 16.88
CA SER A 293 -13.73 8.89 17.72
C SER A 293 -12.59 8.81 18.73
N ASN A 294 -12.42 7.66 19.42
CA ASN A 294 -11.35 7.49 20.40
C ASN A 294 -9.97 7.46 19.73
N ILE A 295 -9.86 6.81 18.57
CA ILE A 295 -8.61 6.74 17.78
C ILE A 295 -8.18 8.14 17.35
N LEU A 296 -9.12 8.93 16.84
CA LEU A 296 -8.85 10.29 16.35
C LEU A 296 -8.77 11.32 17.49
N GLY A 297 -9.16 10.93 18.71
CA GLY A 297 -9.12 11.80 19.89
C GLY A 297 -10.20 12.89 19.89
N MET A 298 -11.32 12.56 19.28
CA MET A 298 -12.52 13.39 19.30
C MET A 298 -13.35 13.10 20.56
N ASP A 299 -14.10 14.10 21.03
CA ASP A 299 -15.03 13.91 22.11
C ASP A 299 -16.11 12.89 21.73
N LYS A 300 -16.55 12.10 22.72
CA LYS A 300 -17.58 11.08 22.49
C LYS A 300 -18.83 11.75 21.94
N SER A 301 -19.21 11.40 20.71
CA SER A 301 -20.54 11.67 20.22
C SER A 301 -21.54 10.90 21.08
N SER A 302 -22.59 11.59 21.50
CA SER A 302 -23.65 11.04 22.35
C SER A 302 -24.69 10.25 21.57
N SER A 303 -24.45 9.90 20.29
CA SER A 303 -25.44 9.21 19.48
C SER A 303 -25.41 7.71 19.74
N ASP A 304 -26.49 7.20 20.32
CA ASP A 304 -26.80 5.75 20.41
C ASP A 304 -27.13 5.12 19.03
N GLU A 305 -27.10 5.91 17.95
CA GLU A 305 -27.50 5.52 16.58
C GLU A 305 -26.34 5.20 15.63
N GLY A 306 -25.15 4.96 16.16
CA GLY A 306 -23.95 4.69 15.38
C GLY A 306 -24.06 3.48 14.45
N ALA A 307 -23.11 3.34 13.53
CA ALA A 307 -22.95 2.17 12.69
C ALA A 307 -21.67 1.41 13.06
N MET A 308 -21.74 0.09 12.90
CA MET A 308 -20.63 -0.82 13.12
C MET A 308 -20.18 -1.36 11.76
N ILE A 309 -18.90 -1.18 11.42
CA ILE A 309 -18.32 -1.54 10.12
C ILE A 309 -17.22 -2.57 10.35
N LEU A 310 -17.40 -3.78 9.82
CA LEU A 310 -16.36 -4.80 9.81
C LEU A 310 -15.42 -4.53 8.66
N VAL A 311 -14.19 -4.16 8.97
CA VAL A 311 -13.13 -3.90 7.99
C VAL A 311 -12.07 -4.99 8.03
N GLU A 312 -11.51 -5.30 6.87
CA GLU A 312 -10.43 -6.25 6.71
C GLU A 312 -9.17 -5.57 6.19
N SER A 313 -8.04 -5.96 6.73
CA SER A 313 -6.71 -5.56 6.28
C SER A 313 -5.80 -6.77 6.18
N GLU A 314 -4.59 -6.58 5.63
CA GLU A 314 -3.55 -7.60 5.61
C GLU A 314 -3.16 -8.10 7.02
N MET A 315 -3.39 -7.28 8.05
CA MET A 315 -3.10 -7.59 9.46
C MET A 315 -4.29 -8.24 10.19
N GLY A 316 -5.41 -8.44 9.51
CA GLY A 316 -6.62 -9.05 10.09
C GLY A 316 -7.86 -8.17 9.98
N SER A 317 -8.95 -8.63 10.59
CA SER A 317 -10.24 -7.96 10.58
C SER A 317 -10.50 -7.27 11.92
N VAL A 318 -11.06 -6.07 11.87
CA VAL A 318 -11.43 -5.26 13.05
C VAL A 318 -12.81 -4.65 12.83
N CYS A 319 -13.55 -4.45 13.88
CA CYS A 319 -14.84 -3.78 13.83
C CYS A 319 -14.70 -2.32 14.25
N ILE A 320 -15.07 -1.39 13.37
CA ILE A 320 -14.99 0.05 13.59
C ILE A 320 -16.41 0.57 13.91
N ILE A 321 -16.51 1.40 14.96
CA ILE A 321 -17.75 2.12 15.28
C ILE A 321 -17.61 3.58 14.84
N VAL A 322 -18.62 4.05 14.09
CA VAL A 322 -18.78 5.41 13.58
C VAL A 322 -20.14 5.97 13.99
N ASP A 323 -20.31 7.30 13.98
CA ASP A 323 -21.56 7.93 14.40
C ASP A 323 -22.70 7.73 13.39
N SER A 324 -22.40 7.82 12.10
CA SER A 324 -23.35 7.52 11.01
C SER A 324 -22.64 7.25 9.70
N ILE A 325 -23.38 6.62 8.78
CA ILE A 325 -22.97 6.42 7.39
C ILE A 325 -23.75 7.40 6.54
N ILE A 326 -23.06 8.23 5.75
CA ILE A 326 -23.67 9.23 4.87
C ILE A 326 -24.02 8.60 3.51
N GLY A 327 -23.10 7.80 2.95
CA GLY A 327 -23.28 7.17 1.65
C GLY A 327 -21.97 6.66 1.06
N GLN A 328 -22.03 6.27 -0.21
CA GLN A 328 -20.85 5.86 -0.98
C GLN A 328 -20.55 6.91 -2.04
N GLN A 329 -19.27 7.18 -2.25
CA GLN A 329 -18.79 8.12 -3.25
C GLN A 329 -17.42 7.69 -3.78
N GLN A 330 -17.18 7.94 -5.05
CA GLN A 330 -15.83 7.89 -5.61
C GLN A 330 -15.06 9.14 -5.20
N VAL A 331 -13.88 8.96 -4.67
CA VAL A 331 -13.04 10.06 -4.21
C VAL A 331 -11.62 9.93 -4.74
N VAL A 332 -11.04 11.06 -5.12
CA VAL A 332 -9.63 11.16 -5.46
C VAL A 332 -8.85 11.38 -4.18
N ILE A 333 -8.12 10.38 -3.73
CA ILE A 333 -7.30 10.53 -2.54
C ILE A 333 -6.00 11.28 -2.89
N LYS A 334 -5.70 12.34 -2.17
CA LYS A 334 -4.43 13.07 -2.23
C LYS A 334 -3.55 12.70 -1.03
N PRO A 335 -2.22 12.78 -1.14
CA PRO A 335 -1.36 12.64 0.02
C PRO A 335 -1.72 13.66 1.10
N VAL A 336 -1.59 13.28 2.36
CA VAL A 336 -1.77 14.21 3.49
C VAL A 336 -0.75 15.35 3.35
N PRO A 337 -1.18 16.62 3.39
CA PRO A 337 -0.26 17.76 3.34
C PRO A 337 0.80 17.68 4.44
N THR A 338 2.04 18.06 4.12
CA THR A 338 3.18 17.99 5.06
C THR A 338 2.92 18.71 6.37
N LEU A 339 2.11 19.77 6.34
CA LEU A 339 1.72 20.51 7.55
C LEU A 339 0.91 19.63 8.53
N LEU A 340 0.06 18.75 8.03
CA LEU A 340 -0.78 17.86 8.83
C LEU A 340 -0.04 16.61 9.30
N THR A 341 1.05 16.20 8.61
CA THR A 341 1.85 15.04 9.02
C THR A 341 2.63 15.25 10.32
N GLN A 342 2.69 16.48 10.83
CA GLN A 342 3.30 16.81 12.13
C GLN A 342 2.44 16.31 13.32
N PHE A 343 1.15 16.06 13.10
CA PHE A 343 0.25 15.53 14.12
C PHE A 343 0.32 14.00 14.12
N GLU A 344 0.81 13.41 15.21
CA GLU A 344 1.04 11.96 15.35
C GLU A 344 -0.20 11.12 15.01
N LYS A 345 -1.40 11.55 15.44
CA LYS A 345 -2.65 10.84 15.15
C LYS A 345 -3.02 10.86 13.66
N VAL A 346 -2.81 11.99 12.99
CA VAL A 346 -3.05 12.10 11.53
C VAL A 346 -2.09 11.20 10.78
N HIS A 347 -0.81 11.22 11.13
CA HIS A 347 0.20 10.40 10.48
C HIS A 347 -0.05 8.90 10.66
N SER A 348 -0.55 8.49 11.83
CA SER A 348 -0.72 7.06 12.18
C SER A 348 -1.99 6.43 11.61
N TYR A 349 -3.06 7.20 11.43
CA TYR A 349 -4.39 6.64 11.09
C TYR A 349 -5.01 7.15 9.80
N ILE A 350 -4.48 8.24 9.22
CA ILE A 350 -5.00 8.85 8.00
C ILE A 350 -4.02 8.63 6.86
N SER A 351 -4.43 7.91 5.83
CA SER A 351 -3.59 7.59 4.66
C SER A 351 -3.63 8.66 3.57
N GLY A 352 -4.59 9.55 3.61
CA GLY A 352 -4.77 10.60 2.62
C GLY A 352 -5.95 11.49 2.91
N CYS A 353 -6.15 12.51 2.08
CA CYS A 353 -7.29 13.42 2.14
C CYS A 353 -7.94 13.54 0.75
N SER A 354 -9.19 13.92 0.72
CA SER A 354 -9.95 14.21 -0.50
C SER A 354 -10.72 15.51 -0.32
N ILE A 355 -11.14 16.08 -1.41
CA ILE A 355 -12.10 17.20 -1.42
C ILE A 355 -13.46 16.59 -1.69
N LEU A 356 -14.42 16.84 -0.83
CA LEU A 356 -15.79 16.39 -1.00
C LEU A 356 -16.58 17.32 -1.95
N GLU A 357 -17.76 16.89 -2.38
CA GLU A 357 -18.62 17.62 -3.33
C GLU A 357 -19.03 19.01 -2.82
N ASP A 358 -19.13 19.21 -1.51
CA ASP A 358 -19.42 20.47 -0.84
C ASP A 358 -18.19 21.37 -0.63
N GLY A 359 -17.02 20.93 -1.10
CA GLY A 359 -15.75 21.64 -0.95
C GLY A 359 -15.05 21.46 0.40
N SER A 360 -15.60 20.64 1.30
CA SER A 360 -14.99 20.31 2.59
C SER A 360 -13.83 19.32 2.49
#